data_b0481871f678b62578078e3bd333bfe3
#
_entry.id   b0481871f678b62578078e3bd333bfe3
#
_cell.length_a   1.000
_cell.length_b   1.000
_cell.length_c   1.000
_cell.angle_alpha   90.00
_cell.angle_beta   90.00
_cell.angle_gamma   90.00
#
_symmetry.space_group_name_H-M   'P 1'
#
loop_
_entity.id
_entity.type
_entity.pdbx_description
1 polymer ?
#
loop_
_entity_poly.entity_id
_entity_poly.type
_entity_poly.pdbx_seq_one_letter_code
_entity_poly.pdbx_strand_id
1 'polypeptide(L)'
;GEYKNGKRHGQGTLTFADGEKYVGEFKDGKPNGQGTETYADGSKYVGEYRDGKRNGQGTITFADGRIKEGIFKDGKFKYAQKVSPPVIARKSPSLSPRRRADPEKVISASSGTGFAVSSKGHVITNNHVINGCQNVKIHHKGQVINATVVTYDPKNDLALLKGDFRPSTVFPLSNQKPELLQDIYVAGYPFGRKISTSVKVTKGIISSLTGIGNNFSNIQIDAALQPGNSGGPILDDRGNVVGVAVAKLDIKKILKDFGVIPEDTNFGIKTNVVRSLLESNNVDLPNPNQRKISKSKLGRMISDGTYYLSCWMTMAQIKKMRTRKVIFQNLD
;
A
#
# COMPACT_ATOMS: atom_id res chain seq x y z
N GLY A 1 19.35 -24.10 -3.12
CA GLY A 1 20.00 -23.73 -1.86
C GLY A 1 21.46 -24.14 -1.87
N GLU A 2 22.22 -23.65 -0.89
CA GLU A 2 23.64 -23.96 -0.73
C GLU A 2 23.84 -25.34 -0.13
N TYR A 3 24.98 -26.01 -0.49
CA TYR A 3 25.37 -27.30 0.03
C TYR A 3 26.81 -27.28 0.54
N LYS A 4 27.08 -27.98 1.64
CA LYS A 4 28.39 -28.20 2.18
C LYS A 4 28.53 -29.68 2.62
N ASN A 5 29.57 -30.35 2.15
CA ASN A 5 29.79 -31.78 2.42
C ASN A 5 28.54 -32.66 2.11
N GLY A 6 27.87 -32.41 0.94
CA GLY A 6 26.68 -33.15 0.53
C GLY A 6 25.40 -32.85 1.33
N LYS A 7 25.42 -31.93 2.30
CA LYS A 7 24.28 -31.56 3.15
C LYS A 7 23.84 -30.12 2.86
N ARG A 8 22.53 -29.85 2.93
CA ARG A 8 21.99 -28.48 2.84
C ARG A 8 22.66 -27.59 3.87
N HIS A 9 23.14 -26.41 3.44
CA HIS A 9 23.83 -25.44 4.28
C HIS A 9 23.54 -24.03 3.76
N GLY A 10 23.61 -22.99 4.61
CA GLY A 10 23.30 -21.62 4.19
C GLY A 10 21.81 -21.40 3.86
N GLN A 11 21.50 -20.47 2.97
CA GLN A 11 20.12 -20.13 2.60
C GLN A 11 19.52 -21.13 1.60
N GLY A 12 18.27 -21.53 1.85
CA GLY A 12 17.59 -22.48 0.95
C GLY A 12 16.09 -22.53 1.12
N THR A 13 15.47 -23.24 0.16
CA THR A 13 14.04 -23.57 0.17
C THR A 13 13.90 -25.09 0.15
N LEU A 14 13.02 -25.62 0.99
CA LEU A 14 12.59 -27.00 1.01
C LEU A 14 11.07 -27.03 0.87
N THR A 15 10.57 -27.80 -0.11
CA THR A 15 9.15 -28.06 -0.28
C THR A 15 8.91 -29.55 -0.04
N PHE A 16 7.93 -29.86 0.80
CA PHE A 16 7.51 -31.22 1.13
C PHE A 16 6.40 -31.69 0.18
N ALA A 17 6.17 -33.01 0.13
CA ALA A 17 5.19 -33.61 -0.76
C ALA A 17 3.72 -33.24 -0.42
N ASP A 18 3.45 -32.89 0.83
CA ASP A 18 2.16 -32.44 1.37
C ASP A 18 1.89 -30.93 1.12
N GLY A 19 2.81 -30.24 0.42
CA GLY A 19 2.70 -28.82 0.13
C GLY A 19 3.32 -27.90 1.18
N GLU A 20 3.80 -28.43 2.30
CA GLU A 20 4.53 -27.64 3.28
C GLU A 20 5.83 -27.07 2.67
N LYS A 21 6.20 -25.87 3.10
CA LYS A 21 7.35 -25.18 2.54
C LYS A 21 8.16 -24.46 3.64
N TYR A 22 9.45 -24.77 3.70
CA TYR A 22 10.41 -24.04 4.52
C TYR A 22 11.32 -23.18 3.64
N VAL A 23 11.52 -21.92 4.06
CA VAL A 23 12.46 -20.97 3.45
C VAL A 23 13.30 -20.35 4.56
N GLY A 24 14.61 -20.55 4.53
CA GLY A 24 15.48 -20.04 5.60
C GLY A 24 16.86 -20.66 5.60
N GLU A 25 17.52 -20.56 6.76
CA GLU A 25 18.86 -21.04 6.97
C GLU A 25 18.90 -22.54 7.27
N PHE A 26 19.89 -23.21 6.69
CA PHE A 26 20.20 -24.63 6.93
C PHE A 26 21.62 -24.77 7.48
N LYS A 27 21.77 -25.74 8.39
CA LYS A 27 23.05 -26.21 8.86
C LYS A 27 23.03 -27.74 8.94
N ASP A 28 24.01 -28.38 8.32
CA ASP A 28 24.18 -29.84 8.33
C ASP A 28 22.92 -30.61 7.91
N GLY A 29 22.19 -30.07 6.91
CA GLY A 29 20.97 -30.67 6.33
C GLY A 29 19.66 -30.30 7.05
N LYS A 30 19.70 -29.61 8.19
CA LYS A 30 18.54 -29.24 9.01
C LYS A 30 18.29 -27.74 9.03
N PRO A 31 17.01 -27.27 9.12
CA PRO A 31 16.68 -25.89 9.47
C PRO A 31 17.42 -25.41 10.71
N ASN A 32 18.13 -24.27 10.61
CA ASN A 32 18.94 -23.73 11.71
C ASN A 32 19.22 -22.25 11.49
N GLY A 33 18.79 -21.37 12.38
CA GLY A 33 18.81 -19.94 12.21
C GLY A 33 17.42 -19.38 11.92
N GLN A 34 17.31 -18.30 11.13
CA GLN A 34 16.03 -17.69 10.81
C GLN A 34 15.34 -18.42 9.65
N GLY A 35 14.03 -18.66 9.80
CA GLY A 35 13.25 -19.33 8.77
C GLY A 35 11.77 -19.00 8.79
N THR A 36 11.15 -19.28 7.67
CA THR A 36 9.70 -19.22 7.46
C THR A 36 9.23 -20.59 7.03
N GLU A 37 8.26 -21.14 7.75
CA GLU A 37 7.58 -22.38 7.43
C GLU A 37 6.10 -22.10 7.13
N THR A 38 5.62 -22.58 6.00
CA THR A 38 4.20 -22.49 5.62
C THR A 38 3.67 -23.92 5.62
N TYR A 39 2.62 -24.16 6.37
CA TYR A 39 1.98 -25.46 6.53
C TYR A 39 0.91 -25.70 5.49
N ALA A 40 0.52 -26.96 5.27
CA ALA A 40 -0.51 -27.35 4.29
C ALA A 40 -1.88 -26.73 4.61
N ASP A 41 -2.19 -26.44 5.88
CA ASP A 41 -3.42 -25.77 6.31
C ASP A 41 -3.42 -24.25 6.10
N GLY A 42 -2.34 -23.67 5.53
CA GLY A 42 -2.16 -22.24 5.34
C GLY A 42 -1.58 -21.50 6.57
N SER A 43 -1.39 -22.16 7.69
CA SER A 43 -0.70 -21.59 8.84
C SER A 43 0.76 -21.26 8.49
N LYS A 44 1.35 -20.29 9.18
CA LYS A 44 2.71 -19.84 8.90
C LYS A 44 3.47 -19.57 10.19
N TYR A 45 4.68 -20.12 10.30
CA TYR A 45 5.64 -19.77 11.35
C TYR A 45 6.78 -18.93 10.76
N VAL A 46 7.16 -17.87 11.46
CA VAL A 46 8.33 -17.04 11.17
C VAL A 46 9.14 -16.90 12.45
N GLY A 47 10.39 -17.37 12.47
CA GLY A 47 11.21 -17.30 13.67
C GLY A 47 12.46 -18.16 13.60
N GLU A 48 13.03 -18.39 14.78
CA GLU A 48 14.28 -19.11 14.97
C GLU A 48 14.09 -20.62 14.94
N TYR A 49 15.07 -21.32 14.35
CA TYR A 49 15.19 -22.76 14.29
C TYR A 49 16.54 -23.21 14.88
N ARG A 50 16.52 -24.35 15.53
CA ARG A 50 17.72 -25.07 15.96
C ARG A 50 17.50 -26.55 15.73
N ASP A 51 18.44 -27.19 15.02
CA ASP A 51 18.44 -28.64 14.72
C ASP A 51 17.12 -29.15 14.15
N GLY A 52 16.48 -28.36 13.26
CA GLY A 52 15.24 -28.68 12.58
C GLY A 52 13.97 -28.39 13.40
N LYS A 53 14.07 -27.80 14.59
CA LYS A 53 12.92 -27.48 15.44
C LYS A 53 12.81 -25.99 15.68
N ARG A 54 11.57 -25.46 15.79
CA ARG A 54 11.31 -24.09 16.22
C ARG A 54 11.91 -23.88 17.61
N ASN A 55 12.81 -22.91 17.75
CA ASN A 55 13.57 -22.69 19.00
C ASN A 55 14.04 -21.24 19.06
N GLY A 56 13.66 -20.49 20.10
CA GLY A 56 13.91 -19.07 20.24
C GLY A 56 12.67 -18.24 19.94
N GLN A 57 12.86 -17.01 19.50
CA GLN A 57 11.75 -16.09 19.21
C GLN A 57 11.06 -16.46 17.90
N GLY A 58 9.71 -16.37 17.90
CA GLY A 58 8.95 -16.63 16.69
C GLY A 58 7.48 -16.22 16.79
N THR A 59 6.87 -16.14 15.63
CA THR A 59 5.46 -15.83 15.45
C THR A 59 4.80 -16.93 14.62
N ILE A 60 3.72 -17.53 15.13
CA ILE A 60 2.85 -18.39 14.35
C ILE A 60 1.55 -17.64 14.01
N THR A 61 1.21 -17.62 12.73
CA THR A 61 -0.10 -17.16 12.23
C THR A 61 -0.86 -18.39 11.80
N PHE A 62 -1.98 -18.66 12.43
CA PHE A 62 -2.85 -19.80 12.11
C PHE A 62 -3.69 -19.50 10.85
N ALA A 63 -4.22 -20.53 10.20
CA ALA A 63 -5.09 -20.41 9.03
C ALA A 63 -6.34 -19.55 9.30
N ASP A 64 -6.84 -19.55 10.54
CA ASP A 64 -7.96 -18.71 11.00
C ASP A 64 -7.57 -17.25 11.33
N GLY A 65 -6.32 -16.85 11.06
CA GLY A 65 -5.80 -15.50 11.29
C GLY A 65 -5.35 -15.21 12.74
N ARG A 66 -5.53 -16.14 13.68
CA ARG A 66 -4.99 -15.97 15.04
C ARG A 66 -3.47 -15.92 15.01
N ILE A 67 -2.89 -15.10 15.87
CA ILE A 67 -1.43 -14.93 15.98
C ILE A 67 -0.98 -15.29 17.38
N LYS A 68 0.08 -16.12 17.47
CA LYS A 68 0.84 -16.37 18.72
C LYS A 68 2.28 -15.90 18.50
N GLU A 69 2.72 -14.95 19.29
CA GLU A 69 4.07 -14.39 19.27
C GLU A 69 4.75 -14.66 20.61
N GLY A 70 5.96 -15.23 20.59
CA GLY A 70 6.67 -15.54 21.83
C GLY A 70 7.86 -16.46 21.66
N ILE A 71 8.23 -17.10 22.75
CA ILE A 71 9.36 -18.03 22.81
C ILE A 71 8.90 -19.45 22.53
N PHE A 72 9.60 -20.10 21.61
CA PHE A 72 9.48 -21.51 21.27
C PHE A 72 10.69 -22.26 21.79
N LYS A 73 10.50 -23.50 22.24
CA LYS A 73 11.57 -24.43 22.64
C LYS A 73 11.17 -25.83 22.20
N ASP A 74 12.09 -26.51 21.49
CA ASP A 74 11.92 -27.87 20.99
C ASP A 74 10.59 -28.07 20.20
N GLY A 75 10.26 -27.10 19.34
CA GLY A 75 9.05 -27.10 18.53
C GLY A 75 7.78 -26.59 19.22
N LYS A 76 7.78 -26.42 20.55
CA LYS A 76 6.58 -26.06 21.33
C LYS A 76 6.62 -24.59 21.77
N PHE A 77 5.45 -23.94 21.72
CA PHE A 77 5.27 -22.60 22.31
C PHE A 77 5.38 -22.66 23.83
N LYS A 78 6.19 -21.82 24.42
CA LYS A 78 6.41 -21.79 25.89
C LYS A 78 5.64 -20.65 26.55
N TYR A 79 5.86 -19.43 26.14
CA TYR A 79 5.19 -18.25 26.69
C TYR A 79 5.16 -17.10 25.71
N ALA A 80 4.15 -16.22 25.86
CA ALA A 80 4.03 -15.02 25.04
C ALA A 80 5.13 -14.02 25.41
N GLN A 81 5.86 -13.56 24.41
CA GLN A 81 6.83 -12.49 24.55
C GLN A 81 6.80 -11.68 23.25
N LYS A 82 6.67 -10.37 23.36
CA LYS A 82 6.68 -9.50 22.17
C LYS A 82 8.02 -9.66 21.46
N VAL A 83 7.99 -10.13 20.21
CA VAL A 83 9.20 -10.41 19.44
C VAL A 83 9.83 -9.07 19.03
N SER A 84 11.03 -8.80 19.51
CA SER A 84 11.86 -7.77 18.89
C SER A 84 12.42 -8.33 17.57
N PRO A 85 12.47 -7.54 16.48
CA PRO A 85 13.01 -8.05 15.21
C PRO A 85 14.40 -8.65 15.41
N PRO A 86 14.73 -9.79 14.78
CA PRO A 86 16.01 -10.46 14.98
C PRO A 86 17.17 -9.54 14.63
N VAL A 87 18.05 -9.32 15.59
CA VAL A 87 19.34 -8.67 15.35
C VAL A 87 20.23 -9.71 14.67
N ILE A 88 20.45 -9.56 13.36
CA ILE A 88 21.46 -10.35 12.65
C ILE A 88 22.80 -10.01 13.28
N ALA A 89 23.33 -10.93 14.08
CA ALA A 89 24.65 -10.79 14.71
C ALA A 89 25.74 -10.84 13.65
N ARG A 90 26.12 -9.69 13.08
CA ARG A 90 27.42 -9.52 12.50
C ARG A 90 28.43 -9.39 13.63
N LYS A 91 29.51 -10.20 13.60
CA LYS A 91 30.65 -10.13 14.53
C LYS A 91 31.06 -8.67 14.72
N SER A 92 31.06 -8.24 15.97
CA SER A 92 31.29 -6.87 16.39
C SER A 92 32.74 -6.42 16.14
N PRO A 93 32.94 -5.29 15.50
CA PRO A 93 33.94 -4.34 15.95
C PRO A 93 33.37 -3.55 17.14
N SER A 94 34.22 -3.14 18.06
CA SER A 94 33.97 -2.43 19.31
C SER A 94 32.76 -1.49 19.31
N LEU A 95 31.98 -1.57 20.39
CA LEU A 95 30.83 -0.72 20.72
C LEU A 95 31.19 0.77 20.65
N SER A 96 30.93 1.38 19.51
CA SER A 96 30.62 2.82 19.50
C SER A 96 29.19 3.03 20.00
N PRO A 97 28.88 4.08 20.78
CA PRO A 97 27.55 4.29 21.34
C PRO A 97 26.52 4.35 20.22
N ARG A 98 25.43 3.55 20.34
CA ARG A 98 24.29 3.61 19.41
C ARG A 98 23.89 5.06 19.24
N ARG A 99 24.19 5.65 18.08
CA ARG A 99 23.64 6.94 17.71
C ARG A 99 22.13 6.82 17.81
N ARG A 100 21.52 7.54 18.75
CA ARG A 100 20.06 7.74 18.76
C ARG A 100 19.67 8.15 17.35
N ALA A 101 18.67 7.47 16.77
CA ALA A 101 18.19 7.85 15.45
C ALA A 101 17.89 9.37 15.49
N ASP A 102 18.52 10.12 14.60
CA ASP A 102 18.35 11.56 14.53
C ASP A 102 16.85 11.87 14.37
N PRO A 103 16.22 12.55 15.34
CA PRO A 103 14.79 12.87 15.28
C PRO A 103 14.43 13.72 14.07
N GLU A 104 15.38 14.51 13.57
CA GLU A 104 15.22 15.41 12.42
C GLU A 104 15.52 14.72 11.09
N LYS A 105 16.00 13.47 11.09
CA LYS A 105 16.24 12.73 9.87
C LYS A 105 14.95 12.54 9.08
N VAL A 106 14.89 13.11 7.88
CA VAL A 106 13.77 12.98 6.95
C VAL A 106 13.84 11.66 6.20
N ILE A 107 12.79 10.85 6.29
CA ILE A 107 12.70 9.54 5.61
C ILE A 107 11.36 9.41 4.88
N SER A 108 11.28 8.49 3.92
CA SER A 108 10.01 8.14 3.27
C SER A 108 9.10 7.43 4.28
N ALA A 109 7.98 8.06 4.62
CA ALA A 109 7.07 7.61 5.68
C ALA A 109 5.87 6.83 5.13
N SER A 110 5.33 7.27 3.98
CA SER A 110 4.20 6.64 3.29
C SER A 110 4.31 6.85 1.79
N SER A 111 3.44 6.17 1.06
CA SER A 111 3.34 6.30 -0.39
C SER A 111 1.91 6.12 -0.86
N GLY A 112 1.63 6.59 -2.07
CA GLY A 112 0.36 6.44 -2.74
C GLY A 112 0.50 6.71 -4.22
N THR A 113 -0.64 6.94 -4.85
CA THR A 113 -0.76 7.24 -6.27
C THR A 113 -1.31 8.65 -6.46
N GLY A 114 -0.97 9.27 -7.56
CA GLY A 114 -1.60 10.48 -8.05
C GLY A 114 -1.67 10.46 -9.57
N PHE A 115 -2.45 11.35 -10.16
CA PHE A 115 -2.58 11.45 -11.60
C PHE A 115 -2.72 12.91 -12.07
N ALA A 116 -2.23 13.18 -13.28
CA ALA A 116 -2.25 14.53 -13.85
C ALA A 116 -3.65 14.94 -14.30
N VAL A 117 -4.06 16.16 -13.94
CA VAL A 117 -5.34 16.79 -14.31
C VAL A 117 -5.18 18.07 -15.11
N SER A 118 -3.96 18.58 -15.29
CA SER A 118 -3.66 19.70 -16.17
C SER A 118 -2.27 19.60 -16.78
N SER A 119 -2.08 20.21 -17.96
CA SER A 119 -0.77 20.32 -18.62
C SER A 119 0.24 21.17 -17.86
N LYS A 120 -0.23 21.91 -16.85
CA LYS A 120 0.58 22.77 -15.99
C LYS A 120 1.20 22.02 -14.80
N GLY A 121 1.06 20.68 -14.72
CA GLY A 121 1.65 19.84 -13.65
C GLY A 121 0.81 19.73 -12.39
N HIS A 122 -0.51 19.94 -12.47
CA HIS A 122 -1.43 19.65 -11.36
C HIS A 122 -1.71 18.14 -11.26
N VAL A 123 -1.65 17.63 -10.05
CA VAL A 123 -1.82 16.20 -9.74
C VAL A 123 -2.83 16.03 -8.61
N ILE A 124 -3.84 15.20 -8.83
CA ILE A 124 -4.80 14.79 -7.79
C ILE A 124 -4.27 13.54 -7.08
N THR A 125 -4.53 13.49 -5.76
CA THR A 125 -4.31 12.33 -4.90
C THR A 125 -5.27 12.37 -3.71
N ASN A 126 -5.19 11.39 -2.79
CA ASN A 126 -5.92 11.47 -1.52
C ASN A 126 -5.17 12.32 -0.48
N ASN A 127 -5.94 13.00 0.38
CA ASN A 127 -5.40 13.76 1.49
C ASN A 127 -4.59 12.87 2.46
N HIS A 128 -5.06 11.66 2.77
CA HIS A 128 -4.35 10.76 3.68
C HIS A 128 -2.97 10.30 3.14
N VAL A 129 -2.72 10.38 1.83
CA VAL A 129 -1.42 10.07 1.21
C VAL A 129 -0.38 11.13 1.59
N ILE A 130 -0.83 12.40 1.70
CA ILE A 130 0.06 13.56 1.91
C ILE A 130 -0.03 14.17 3.29
N ASN A 131 -0.99 13.75 4.10
CA ASN A 131 -1.24 14.34 5.42
C ASN A 131 -0.04 14.16 6.36
N GLY A 132 0.45 15.28 6.88
CA GLY A 132 1.62 15.35 7.76
C GLY A 132 2.96 15.25 7.04
N CYS A 133 3.01 15.17 5.71
CA CYS A 133 4.25 15.18 4.96
C CYS A 133 4.96 16.54 5.09
N GLN A 134 6.25 16.49 5.35
CA GLN A 134 7.13 17.65 5.21
C GLN A 134 7.43 17.94 3.74
N ASN A 135 7.63 16.88 2.97
CA ASN A 135 7.84 16.96 1.53
C ASN A 135 7.04 15.87 0.82
N VAL A 136 6.42 16.22 -0.29
CA VAL A 136 5.79 15.28 -1.21
C VAL A 136 6.59 15.23 -2.50
N LYS A 137 6.85 14.03 -3.01
CA LYS A 137 7.59 13.84 -4.26
C LYS A 137 6.78 13.03 -5.25
N ILE A 138 6.72 13.50 -6.49
CA ILE A 138 6.15 12.82 -7.65
C ILE A 138 7.28 12.07 -8.35
N HIS A 139 7.07 10.78 -8.62
CA HIS A 139 8.05 9.96 -9.33
C HIS A 139 7.49 9.60 -10.71
N HIS A 140 8.22 9.95 -11.75
CA HIS A 140 7.85 9.69 -13.13
C HIS A 140 9.06 9.35 -13.97
N LYS A 141 9.06 8.17 -14.63
CA LYS A 141 10.12 7.74 -15.59
C LYS A 141 11.54 7.96 -15.06
N GLY A 142 11.78 7.61 -13.81
CA GLY A 142 13.09 7.75 -13.15
C GLY A 142 13.39 9.14 -12.59
N GLN A 143 12.59 10.14 -12.90
CA GLN A 143 12.70 11.48 -12.33
C GLN A 143 11.97 11.58 -10.99
N VAL A 144 12.47 12.45 -10.12
CA VAL A 144 11.86 12.78 -8.82
C VAL A 144 11.60 14.28 -8.79
N ILE A 145 10.32 14.65 -8.74
CA ILE A 145 9.86 16.03 -8.81
C ILE A 145 9.30 16.40 -7.43
N ASN A 146 9.75 17.49 -6.85
CA ASN A 146 9.16 18.02 -5.64
C ASN A 146 7.78 18.60 -5.96
N ALA A 147 6.79 18.27 -5.12
CA ALA A 147 5.43 18.77 -5.27
C ALA A 147 5.08 19.73 -4.14
N THR A 148 4.43 20.82 -4.49
CA THR A 148 3.79 21.74 -3.53
C THR A 148 2.35 21.32 -3.35
N VAL A 149 1.84 21.31 -2.13
CA VAL A 149 0.41 21.12 -1.84
C VAL A 149 -0.29 22.44 -2.12
N VAL A 150 -1.16 22.45 -3.13
CA VAL A 150 -1.97 23.64 -3.49
C VAL A 150 -3.13 23.78 -2.51
N THR A 151 -3.88 22.70 -2.34
CA THR A 151 -5.01 22.61 -1.39
C THR A 151 -5.29 21.16 -1.03
N TYR A 152 -6.09 20.96 0.02
CA TYR A 152 -6.57 19.63 0.40
C TYR A 152 -7.96 19.71 1.06
N ASP A 153 -8.72 18.64 0.92
CA ASP A 153 -10.03 18.46 1.54
C ASP A 153 -10.00 17.20 2.42
N PRO A 154 -9.83 17.35 3.74
CA PRO A 154 -9.81 16.22 4.66
C PRO A 154 -11.15 15.47 4.76
N LYS A 155 -12.27 16.17 4.54
CA LYS A 155 -13.62 15.59 4.63
C LYS A 155 -13.89 14.60 3.49
N ASN A 156 -13.50 14.97 2.28
CA ASN A 156 -13.65 14.13 1.10
C ASN A 156 -12.35 13.37 0.75
N ASP A 157 -11.31 13.46 1.59
CA ASP A 157 -10.02 12.78 1.41
C ASP A 157 -9.34 13.07 0.07
N LEU A 158 -9.37 14.31 -0.40
CA LEU A 158 -8.71 14.78 -1.62
C LEU A 158 -7.57 15.74 -1.36
N ALA A 159 -6.61 15.77 -2.25
CA ALA A 159 -5.55 16.77 -2.28
C ALA A 159 -5.14 17.10 -3.72
N LEU A 160 -4.84 18.38 -3.94
CA LEU A 160 -4.31 18.94 -5.18
C LEU A 160 -2.85 19.31 -4.97
N LEU A 161 -1.98 18.72 -5.76
CA LEU A 161 -0.56 18.99 -5.79
C LEU A 161 -0.17 19.75 -7.07
N LYS A 162 0.94 20.47 -7.00
CA LYS A 162 1.59 21.13 -8.13
C LYS A 162 3.07 20.71 -8.17
N GLY A 163 3.47 20.08 -9.26
CA GLY A 163 4.87 19.85 -9.60
C GLY A 163 5.35 20.77 -10.72
N ASP A 164 6.65 21.06 -10.73
CA ASP A 164 7.28 21.78 -11.83
C ASP A 164 7.66 20.81 -12.96
N PHE A 165 6.66 20.42 -13.73
CA PHE A 165 6.81 19.57 -14.92
C PHE A 165 5.59 19.69 -15.84
N ARG A 166 5.75 19.23 -17.07
CA ARG A 166 4.67 19.11 -18.04
C ARG A 166 4.30 17.64 -18.21
N PRO A 167 3.14 17.19 -17.70
CA PRO A 167 2.65 15.85 -17.91
C PRO A 167 2.51 15.51 -19.40
N SER A 168 3.00 14.35 -19.82
CA SER A 168 2.82 13.87 -21.21
C SER A 168 1.39 13.39 -21.47
N THR A 169 0.63 13.06 -20.42
CA THR A 169 -0.79 12.72 -20.46
C THR A 169 -1.52 13.40 -19.31
N VAL A 170 -2.66 14.00 -19.64
CA VAL A 170 -3.59 14.61 -18.68
C VAL A 170 -4.92 13.88 -18.79
N PHE A 171 -5.49 13.49 -17.66
CA PHE A 171 -6.77 12.82 -17.65
C PHE A 171 -7.92 13.81 -17.58
N PRO A 172 -8.86 13.74 -18.55
CA PRO A 172 -10.10 14.50 -18.46
C PRO A 172 -11.02 13.88 -17.38
N LEU A 173 -11.80 14.73 -16.73
CA LEU A 173 -12.83 14.27 -15.80
C LEU A 173 -14.12 13.96 -16.56
N SER A 174 -14.75 12.82 -16.25
CA SER A 174 -16.08 12.51 -16.80
C SER A 174 -17.09 13.59 -16.41
N ASN A 175 -17.92 13.99 -17.37
CA ASN A 175 -19.11 14.82 -17.13
C ASN A 175 -20.39 13.99 -16.99
N GLN A 176 -20.28 12.67 -17.17
CA GLN A 176 -21.39 11.74 -16.97
C GLN A 176 -21.48 11.31 -15.51
N LYS A 177 -22.71 11.09 -15.03
CA LYS A 177 -22.92 10.48 -13.72
C LYS A 177 -22.44 9.03 -13.78
N PRO A 178 -21.85 8.50 -12.68
CA PRO A 178 -21.52 7.08 -12.61
C PRO A 178 -22.81 6.25 -12.65
N GLU A 179 -22.74 5.10 -13.31
CA GLU A 179 -23.85 4.15 -13.47
C GLU A 179 -23.50 2.79 -12.85
N LEU A 180 -24.51 2.06 -12.34
CA LEU A 180 -24.32 0.69 -11.88
C LEU A 180 -23.87 -0.19 -13.06
N LEU A 181 -23.00 -1.16 -12.78
CA LEU A 181 -22.41 -2.10 -13.74
C LEU A 181 -21.49 -1.43 -14.78
N GLN A 182 -21.22 -0.12 -14.65
CA GLN A 182 -20.27 0.57 -15.52
C GLN A 182 -18.88 -0.05 -15.39
N ASP A 183 -18.31 -0.51 -16.51
CA ASP A 183 -16.91 -0.98 -16.58
C ASP A 183 -15.94 0.13 -16.18
N ILE A 184 -14.98 -0.22 -15.31
CA ILE A 184 -13.94 0.70 -14.83
C ILE A 184 -12.55 0.05 -14.82
N TYR A 185 -11.53 0.91 -14.87
CA TYR A 185 -10.12 0.55 -14.73
C TYR A 185 -9.50 1.40 -13.64
N VAL A 186 -8.92 0.77 -12.64
CA VAL A 186 -8.22 1.47 -11.55
C VAL A 186 -6.72 1.35 -11.75
N ALA A 187 -6.01 2.47 -11.72
CA ALA A 187 -4.57 2.49 -11.88
C ALA A 187 -3.86 2.97 -10.61
N GLY A 188 -2.72 2.36 -10.28
CA GLY A 188 -1.95 2.78 -9.12
C GLY A 188 -0.66 2.01 -8.91
N TYR A 189 -0.02 2.29 -7.77
CA TYR A 189 1.26 1.69 -7.37
C TYR A 189 1.10 0.91 -6.06
N PRO A 190 0.45 -0.27 -6.08
CA PRO A 190 0.21 -1.07 -4.88
C PRO A 190 1.54 -1.44 -4.22
N PHE A 191 1.57 -1.32 -2.87
CA PHE A 191 2.74 -1.57 -2.02
C PHE A 191 3.98 -0.73 -2.37
N GLY A 192 3.83 0.29 -3.22
CA GLY A 192 4.88 1.21 -3.60
C GLY A 192 6.08 0.53 -4.26
N ARG A 193 7.26 1.17 -4.17
CA ARG A 193 8.50 0.68 -4.81
C ARG A 193 9.03 -0.65 -4.26
N LYS A 194 8.48 -1.15 -3.16
CA LYS A 194 8.91 -2.44 -2.57
C LYS A 194 8.57 -3.63 -3.46
N ILE A 195 7.47 -3.54 -4.24
CA ILE A 195 7.03 -4.62 -5.12
C ILE A 195 7.33 -4.31 -6.58
N SER A 196 7.03 -3.08 -7.04
CA SER A 196 7.24 -2.72 -8.45
C SER A 196 7.30 -1.21 -8.61
N THR A 197 8.11 -0.76 -9.57
CA THR A 197 8.17 0.64 -10.02
C THR A 197 7.19 0.92 -11.17
N SER A 198 6.47 -0.10 -11.65
CA SER A 198 5.50 0.03 -12.74
C SER A 198 4.09 0.19 -12.21
N VAL A 199 3.27 1.02 -12.87
CA VAL A 199 1.84 1.15 -12.58
C VAL A 199 1.14 -0.19 -12.78
N LYS A 200 0.20 -0.51 -11.88
CA LYS A 200 -0.68 -1.68 -11.99
C LYS A 200 -2.09 -1.20 -12.33
N VAL A 201 -2.81 -2.05 -13.08
CA VAL A 201 -4.19 -1.76 -13.48
C VAL A 201 -5.05 -2.95 -13.06
N THR A 202 -6.16 -2.65 -12.39
CA THR A 202 -7.22 -3.63 -12.10
C THR A 202 -8.48 -3.21 -12.86
N LYS A 203 -9.26 -4.20 -13.33
CA LYS A 203 -10.57 -3.97 -13.94
C LYS A 203 -11.65 -4.39 -12.96
N GLY A 204 -12.79 -3.72 -13.00
CA GLY A 204 -13.99 -4.03 -12.26
C GLY A 204 -15.17 -3.22 -12.78
N ILE A 205 -16.21 -3.12 -11.95
CA ILE A 205 -17.42 -2.35 -12.22
C ILE A 205 -17.76 -1.43 -11.04
N ILE A 206 -18.66 -0.49 -11.25
CA ILE A 206 -19.31 0.26 -10.20
C ILE A 206 -20.41 -0.63 -9.61
N SER A 207 -20.24 -1.08 -8.37
CA SER A 207 -21.17 -1.98 -7.66
C SER A 207 -22.18 -1.24 -6.77
N SER A 208 -21.92 0.04 -6.42
CA SER A 208 -22.89 0.93 -5.75
C SER A 208 -22.64 2.39 -6.06
N LEU A 209 -23.70 3.19 -6.11
CA LEU A 209 -23.63 4.63 -6.32
C LEU A 209 -23.43 5.43 -5.03
N THR A 210 -23.26 4.76 -3.89
CA THR A 210 -22.96 5.37 -2.59
C THR A 210 -21.83 4.61 -1.90
N GLY A 211 -21.14 5.28 -0.99
CA GLY A 211 -20.15 4.67 -0.11
C GLY A 211 -20.74 4.19 1.21
N ILE A 212 -19.88 3.83 2.16
CA ILE A 212 -20.24 3.39 3.52
C ILE A 212 -21.12 4.46 4.18
N GLY A 213 -22.18 4.01 4.87
CA GLY A 213 -23.11 4.90 5.58
C GLY A 213 -23.87 5.85 4.64
N ASN A 214 -24.17 5.40 3.41
CA ASN A 214 -24.82 6.22 2.37
C ASN A 214 -24.04 7.49 2.01
N ASN A 215 -22.72 7.44 2.04
CA ASN A 215 -21.90 8.57 1.60
C ASN A 215 -22.08 8.82 0.10
N PHE A 216 -22.84 9.86 -0.25
CA PHE A 216 -23.13 10.23 -1.64
C PHE A 216 -21.93 10.81 -2.42
N SER A 217 -20.85 11.18 -1.73
CA SER A 217 -19.61 11.62 -2.38
C SER A 217 -18.79 10.46 -2.95
N ASN A 218 -19.15 9.21 -2.61
CA ASN A 218 -18.40 8.02 -3.00
C ASN A 218 -19.21 7.09 -3.90
N ILE A 219 -18.50 6.25 -4.64
CA ILE A 219 -19.01 5.04 -5.31
C ILE A 219 -18.35 3.83 -4.65
N GLN A 220 -19.04 2.68 -4.67
CA GLN A 220 -18.43 1.38 -4.38
C GLN A 220 -18.03 0.71 -5.68
N ILE A 221 -16.92 0.01 -5.68
CA ILE A 221 -16.36 -0.72 -6.82
C ILE A 221 -15.90 -2.10 -6.37
N ASP A 222 -15.93 -3.07 -7.27
CA ASP A 222 -15.42 -4.44 -7.05
C ASP A 222 -13.97 -4.62 -7.52
N ALA A 223 -13.42 -3.64 -8.24
CA ALA A 223 -12.02 -3.65 -8.65
C ALA A 223 -11.08 -3.79 -7.44
N ALA A 224 -10.18 -4.76 -7.47
CA ALA A 224 -9.25 -5.01 -6.38
C ALA A 224 -8.35 -3.79 -6.12
N LEU A 225 -8.35 -3.30 -4.88
CA LEU A 225 -7.47 -2.24 -4.40
C LEU A 225 -6.52 -2.77 -3.32
N GLN A 226 -5.30 -2.25 -3.33
CA GLN A 226 -4.27 -2.54 -2.34
C GLN A 226 -3.70 -1.24 -1.78
N PRO A 227 -3.10 -1.25 -0.57
CA PRO A 227 -2.38 -0.09 -0.05
C PRO A 227 -1.36 0.44 -1.07
N GLY A 228 -1.46 1.73 -1.41
CA GLY A 228 -0.69 2.37 -2.46
C GLY A 228 -1.50 2.72 -3.71
N ASN A 229 -2.68 2.10 -3.94
CA ASN A 229 -3.60 2.52 -5.01
C ASN A 229 -4.36 3.80 -4.63
N SER A 230 -4.41 4.17 -3.35
CA SER A 230 -5.02 5.43 -2.88
C SER A 230 -4.54 6.62 -3.67
N GLY A 231 -5.48 7.45 -4.16
CA GLY A 231 -5.24 8.63 -4.98
C GLY A 231 -5.08 8.33 -6.47
N GLY A 232 -5.17 7.06 -6.87
CA GLY A 232 -5.13 6.67 -8.28
C GLY A 232 -6.44 6.95 -9.02
N PRO A 233 -6.39 7.11 -10.36
CA PRO A 233 -7.59 7.36 -11.15
C PRO A 233 -8.42 6.09 -11.30
N ILE A 234 -9.74 6.24 -11.20
CA ILE A 234 -10.73 5.28 -11.67
C ILE A 234 -11.22 5.79 -13.02
N LEU A 235 -11.00 5.02 -14.08
CA LEU A 235 -11.22 5.44 -15.47
C LEU A 235 -12.35 4.64 -16.11
N ASP A 236 -13.11 5.29 -17.00
CA ASP A 236 -14.01 4.62 -17.93
C ASP A 236 -13.28 4.11 -19.18
N ASP A 237 -14.00 3.46 -20.10
CA ASP A 237 -13.47 2.94 -21.37
C ASP A 237 -13.14 4.04 -22.42
N ARG A 238 -13.44 5.30 -22.10
CA ARG A 238 -13.07 6.49 -22.88
C ARG A 238 -11.78 7.13 -22.35
N GLY A 239 -11.29 6.66 -21.20
CA GLY A 239 -10.12 7.23 -20.51
C GLY A 239 -10.44 8.49 -19.72
N ASN A 240 -11.71 8.73 -19.38
CA ASN A 240 -12.12 9.80 -18.48
C ASN A 240 -12.08 9.29 -17.04
N VAL A 241 -11.70 10.15 -16.11
CA VAL A 241 -11.77 9.85 -14.67
C VAL A 241 -13.23 9.89 -14.24
N VAL A 242 -13.72 8.79 -13.66
CA VAL A 242 -15.04 8.66 -13.01
C VAL A 242 -14.94 8.73 -11.50
N GLY A 243 -13.74 8.60 -10.94
CA GLY A 243 -13.50 8.74 -9.52
C GLY A 243 -12.02 8.66 -9.15
N VAL A 244 -11.73 8.83 -7.87
CA VAL A 244 -10.39 8.69 -7.25
C VAL A 244 -10.42 7.52 -6.28
N ALA A 245 -9.55 6.54 -6.46
CA ALA A 245 -9.51 5.33 -5.65
C ALA A 245 -9.13 5.63 -4.19
N VAL A 246 -9.83 5.01 -3.25
CA VAL A 246 -9.57 5.08 -1.82
C VAL A 246 -9.33 3.67 -1.28
N ALA A 247 -8.06 3.28 -1.14
CA ALA A 247 -7.66 2.00 -0.56
C ALA A 247 -7.46 2.10 0.96
N LYS A 248 -8.42 2.72 1.67
CA LYS A 248 -8.38 2.93 3.11
C LYS A 248 -9.70 2.54 3.73
N LEU A 249 -9.93 1.24 3.85
CA LEU A 249 -10.92 0.74 4.79
C LEU A 249 -10.25 0.59 6.17
N ASP A 250 -10.92 1.03 7.22
CA ASP A 250 -10.54 0.62 8.57
C ASP A 250 -11.02 -0.81 8.80
N ILE A 251 -10.20 -1.76 8.31
CA ILE A 251 -10.48 -3.20 8.38
C ILE A 251 -10.76 -3.62 9.83
N LYS A 252 -10.10 -3.00 10.82
CA LYS A 252 -10.32 -3.32 12.23
C LYS A 252 -11.70 -2.89 12.69
N LYS A 253 -12.14 -1.70 12.30
CA LYS A 253 -13.47 -1.19 12.61
C LYS A 253 -14.55 -2.05 11.92
N ILE A 254 -14.37 -2.34 10.64
CA ILE A 254 -15.30 -3.20 9.89
C ILE A 254 -15.38 -4.59 10.51
N LEU A 255 -14.26 -5.22 10.83
CA LEU A 255 -14.25 -6.52 11.49
C LEU A 255 -14.91 -6.50 12.88
N LYS A 256 -14.70 -5.40 13.63
CA LYS A 256 -15.35 -5.19 14.94
C LYS A 256 -16.86 -5.02 14.80
N ASP A 257 -17.30 -4.22 13.82
CA ASP A 257 -18.70 -3.81 13.68
C ASP A 257 -19.56 -4.87 12.95
N PHE A 258 -18.95 -5.63 12.02
CA PHE A 258 -19.67 -6.58 11.15
C PHE A 258 -19.21 -8.03 11.30
N GLY A 259 -18.11 -8.30 12.03
CA GLY A 259 -17.60 -9.66 12.24
C GLY A 259 -16.92 -10.31 11.02
N VAL A 260 -16.94 -9.64 9.85
CA VAL A 260 -16.36 -10.12 8.58
C VAL A 260 -15.67 -8.98 7.86
N ILE A 261 -14.67 -9.30 7.05
CA ILE A 261 -14.06 -8.36 6.10
C ILE A 261 -14.79 -8.57 4.77
N PRO A 262 -15.52 -7.57 4.24
CA PRO A 262 -16.18 -7.72 2.96
C PRO A 262 -15.13 -7.90 1.85
N GLU A 263 -15.25 -8.96 1.06
CA GLU A 263 -14.49 -9.12 -0.17
C GLU A 263 -15.02 -8.17 -1.25
N ASP A 264 -14.17 -7.76 -2.17
CA ASP A 264 -14.49 -6.93 -3.34
C ASP A 264 -15.28 -5.64 -3.03
N THR A 265 -15.08 -5.10 -1.80
CA THR A 265 -15.73 -3.87 -1.35
C THR A 265 -14.69 -2.76 -1.24
N ASN A 266 -14.53 -2.01 -2.32
CA ASN A 266 -13.61 -0.90 -2.42
C ASN A 266 -14.36 0.39 -2.79
N PHE A 267 -13.74 1.54 -2.63
CA PHE A 267 -14.43 2.83 -2.80
C PHE A 267 -13.65 3.78 -3.67
N GLY A 268 -14.39 4.69 -4.33
CA GLY A 268 -13.85 5.82 -5.06
C GLY A 268 -14.60 7.10 -4.75
N ILE A 269 -13.90 8.22 -4.71
CA ILE A 269 -14.48 9.56 -4.59
C ILE A 269 -14.97 9.98 -5.98
N LYS A 270 -16.23 10.36 -6.07
CA LYS A 270 -16.87 10.75 -7.34
C LYS A 270 -16.22 11.97 -7.99
N THR A 271 -16.28 12.00 -9.30
CA THR A 271 -15.71 13.06 -10.14
C THR A 271 -16.28 14.45 -9.85
N ASN A 272 -17.56 14.58 -9.46
CA ASN A 272 -18.14 15.87 -9.12
C ASN A 272 -17.44 16.54 -7.92
N VAL A 273 -17.03 15.73 -6.92
CA VAL A 273 -16.27 16.23 -5.75
C VAL A 273 -14.87 16.69 -6.18
N VAL A 274 -14.21 15.90 -7.05
CA VAL A 274 -12.90 16.25 -7.62
C VAL A 274 -13.00 17.53 -8.45
N ARG A 275 -14.04 17.65 -9.29
CA ARG A 275 -14.30 18.82 -10.11
C ARG A 275 -14.45 20.09 -9.28
N SER A 276 -15.26 20.04 -8.23
CA SER A 276 -15.46 21.18 -7.32
C SER A 276 -14.15 21.64 -6.69
N LEU A 277 -13.26 20.70 -6.28
CA LEU A 277 -11.96 21.04 -5.75
C LEU A 277 -11.06 21.73 -6.80
N LEU A 278 -11.09 21.28 -8.05
CA LEU A 278 -10.25 21.84 -9.13
C LEU A 278 -10.75 23.18 -9.61
N GLU A 279 -12.05 23.35 -9.79
CA GLU A 279 -12.67 24.61 -10.20
C GLU A 279 -12.46 25.71 -9.16
N SER A 280 -12.60 25.39 -7.85
CA SER A 280 -12.33 26.36 -6.78
C SER A 280 -10.86 26.79 -6.68
N ASN A 281 -9.96 26.09 -7.38
CA ASN A 281 -8.54 26.43 -7.47
C ASN A 281 -8.11 26.89 -8.88
N ASN A 282 -9.06 27.24 -9.73
CA ASN A 282 -8.83 27.75 -11.09
C ASN A 282 -7.94 26.82 -11.94
N VAL A 283 -8.14 25.50 -11.84
CA VAL A 283 -7.43 24.53 -12.66
C VAL A 283 -8.19 24.30 -13.97
N ASP A 284 -7.54 24.63 -15.09
CA ASP A 284 -8.08 24.38 -16.42
C ASP A 284 -8.16 22.85 -16.67
N LEU A 285 -9.36 22.35 -16.92
CA LEU A 285 -9.62 20.94 -17.16
C LEU A 285 -9.74 20.65 -18.65
N PRO A 286 -9.17 19.55 -19.15
CA PRO A 286 -9.39 19.12 -20.52
C PRO A 286 -10.84 18.63 -20.69
N ASN A 287 -11.37 18.81 -21.92
CA ASN A 287 -12.68 18.30 -22.29
C ASN A 287 -12.71 16.76 -22.20
N PRO A 288 -13.81 16.17 -21.69
CA PRO A 288 -13.94 14.73 -21.62
C PRO A 288 -14.02 14.08 -23.00
N ASN A 289 -13.39 12.92 -23.14
CA ASN A 289 -13.46 12.11 -24.34
C ASN A 289 -14.89 11.58 -24.53
N GLN A 290 -15.43 11.74 -25.75
CA GLN A 290 -16.80 11.30 -26.07
C GLN A 290 -16.84 9.85 -26.60
N ARG A 291 -15.75 9.34 -27.14
CA ARG A 291 -15.67 8.02 -27.77
C ARG A 291 -14.79 7.05 -26.98
N LYS A 292 -15.15 5.77 -27.02
CA LYS A 292 -14.31 4.70 -26.49
C LYS A 292 -12.95 4.68 -27.16
N ILE A 293 -11.92 4.40 -26.39
CA ILE A 293 -10.56 4.27 -26.88
C ILE A 293 -10.08 2.81 -26.78
N SER A 294 -9.10 2.45 -27.60
CA SER A 294 -8.53 1.09 -27.53
C SER A 294 -7.83 0.86 -26.17
N LYS A 295 -7.84 -0.38 -25.70
CA LYS A 295 -7.15 -0.74 -24.44
C LYS A 295 -5.66 -0.41 -24.48
N SER A 296 -5.02 -0.53 -25.66
CA SER A 296 -3.63 -0.12 -25.84
C SER A 296 -3.43 1.39 -25.63
N LYS A 297 -4.35 2.23 -26.15
CA LYS A 297 -4.32 3.69 -25.91
C LYS A 297 -4.57 4.01 -24.44
N LEU A 298 -5.56 3.36 -23.81
CA LEU A 298 -5.85 3.53 -22.39
C LEU A 298 -4.64 3.15 -21.53
N GLY A 299 -3.99 2.01 -21.82
CA GLY A 299 -2.78 1.57 -21.12
C GLY A 299 -1.63 2.57 -21.22
N ARG A 300 -1.40 3.17 -22.40
CA ARG A 300 -0.40 4.23 -22.55
C ARG A 300 -0.76 5.49 -21.75
N MET A 301 -2.02 5.94 -21.80
CA MET A 301 -2.48 7.09 -21.01
C MET A 301 -2.26 6.84 -19.51
N ILE A 302 -2.59 5.65 -19.02
CA ILE A 302 -2.38 5.25 -17.61
C ILE A 302 -0.88 5.30 -17.26
N SER A 303 -0.04 4.70 -18.09
CA SER A 303 1.42 4.68 -17.85
C SER A 303 2.05 6.07 -17.82
N ASP A 304 1.54 6.99 -18.64
CA ASP A 304 2.12 8.32 -18.82
C ASP A 304 1.53 9.39 -17.88
N GLY A 305 0.31 9.20 -17.41
CA GLY A 305 -0.40 10.20 -16.59
C GLY A 305 -0.58 9.82 -15.12
N THR A 306 -0.19 8.60 -14.71
CA THR A 306 -0.31 8.13 -13.31
C THR A 306 1.08 8.08 -12.67
N TYR A 307 1.18 8.57 -11.44
CA TYR A 307 2.46 8.77 -10.74
C TYR A 307 2.49 8.07 -9.39
N TYR A 308 3.64 7.49 -9.07
CA TYR A 308 3.96 7.10 -7.71
C TYR A 308 4.28 8.35 -6.89
N LEU A 309 3.63 8.47 -5.73
CA LEU A 309 3.88 9.55 -4.76
C LEU A 309 4.58 9.01 -3.52
N SER A 310 5.55 9.76 -3.01
CA SER A 310 6.18 9.49 -1.72
C SER A 310 6.07 10.68 -0.78
N CYS A 311 5.66 10.39 0.44
CA CYS A 311 5.57 11.33 1.55
C CYS A 311 6.81 11.20 2.43
N TRP A 312 7.47 12.30 2.72
CA TRP A 312 8.69 12.37 3.50
C TRP A 312 8.43 13.14 4.79
N MET A 313 8.86 12.57 5.91
CA MET A 313 8.66 13.14 7.26
C MET A 313 9.92 12.95 8.09
N THR A 314 10.08 13.78 9.13
CA THR A 314 11.09 13.51 10.15
C THR A 314 10.70 12.30 11.00
N MET A 315 11.68 11.65 11.62
CA MET A 315 11.43 10.56 12.55
C MET A 315 10.55 11.01 13.73
N ALA A 316 10.72 12.27 14.18
CA ALA A 316 9.90 12.86 15.22
C ALA A 316 8.43 13.00 14.82
N GLN A 317 8.15 13.47 13.58
CA GLN A 317 6.79 13.58 13.04
C GLN A 317 6.11 12.21 12.93
N ILE A 318 6.82 11.20 12.41
CA ILE A 318 6.30 9.82 12.30
C ILE A 318 5.94 9.28 13.69
N LYS A 319 6.80 9.49 14.70
CA LYS A 319 6.53 9.06 16.08
C LYS A 319 5.28 9.74 16.64
N LYS A 320 5.14 11.08 16.46
CA LYS A 320 3.98 11.84 16.90
C LYS A 320 2.67 11.38 16.25
N MET A 321 2.69 11.05 14.95
CA MET A 321 1.50 10.54 14.25
C MET A 321 1.09 9.14 14.75
N ARG A 322 2.06 8.27 15.06
CA ARG A 322 1.78 6.94 15.62
C ARG A 322 1.16 7.01 17.01
N THR A 323 1.63 7.91 17.88
CA THR A 323 1.07 8.11 19.23
C THR A 323 -0.33 8.70 19.18
N ARG A 324 -0.62 9.64 18.27
CA ARG A 324 -1.98 10.18 18.08
C ARG A 324 -2.98 9.11 17.64
N LYS A 325 -2.60 8.20 16.74
CA LYS A 325 -3.47 7.07 16.34
C LYS A 325 -3.78 6.13 17.50
N VAL A 326 -2.83 5.92 18.43
CA VAL A 326 -3.04 5.09 19.64
C VAL A 326 -3.99 5.77 20.62
N ILE A 327 -3.90 7.10 20.78
CA ILE A 327 -4.77 7.87 21.71
C ILE A 327 -6.23 7.87 21.22
N PHE A 328 -6.47 7.98 19.89
CA PHE A 328 -7.83 7.92 19.34
C PHE A 328 -8.43 6.50 19.28
N GLN A 329 -7.64 5.45 19.48
CA GLN A 329 -8.13 4.06 19.58
C GLN A 329 -8.57 3.68 21.02
N ASN A 330 -8.29 4.52 22.01
CA ASN A 330 -8.61 4.27 23.43
C ASN A 330 -9.69 5.22 24.00
N LEU A 331 -10.39 5.98 23.14
CA LEU A 331 -11.40 6.97 23.53
C LEU A 331 -12.82 6.65 23.02
N ASP A 332 -13.07 5.39 22.60
CA ASP A 332 -14.42 4.86 22.29
C ASP A 332 -14.74 3.66 23.16
#